data_19ee6993a20fad43709a4a5b77dcc8f7
#
_entry.id   19ee6993a20fad43709a4a5b77dcc8f7
#
_cell.length_a   1.000
_cell.length_b   1.000
_cell.length_c   1.000
_cell.angle_alpha   90.00
_cell.angle_beta   90.00
_cell.angle_gamma   90.00
#
_symmetry.space_group_name_H-M   'P 1'
#
loop_
_entity.id
_entity.type
_entity.pdbx_description
1 polymer ?
#
loop_
_entity_poly.entity_id
_entity_poly.type
_entity_poly.pdbx_seq_one_letter_code
_entity_poly.pdbx_strand_id
1 'polypeptide(L)'
;MIHGSEWKTKDIADAVEWCLTQTWHRETWKPTAALVHKKGGTISQYRGQKFDPDKIDQVEAGWTHDHCEICWWTLHESDDADDGVGYRNETNGWICSECFQQFIEQDILNIKQDSEQVSGGNGGERL
;
A
#
# COMPACT_ATOMS: atom_id res chain seq x y z
N MET A 1 -10.43 6.21 12.75
CA MET A 1 -9.61 5.28 13.55
C MET A 1 -9.01 4.21 12.65
N ILE A 2 -7.76 3.92 12.80
CA ILE A 2 -7.07 2.92 11.99
C ILE A 2 -6.41 1.94 12.94
N HIS A 3 -6.71 0.64 12.78
CA HIS A 3 -6.21 -0.44 13.67
C HIS A 3 -6.37 -0.08 15.15
N GLY A 4 -7.51 0.49 15.50
CA GLY A 4 -7.80 0.86 16.87
C GLY A 4 -7.17 2.15 17.37
N SER A 5 -6.39 2.82 16.54
CA SER A 5 -5.75 4.09 16.92
C SER A 5 -6.43 5.25 16.22
N GLU A 6 -6.51 6.38 16.90
CA GLU A 6 -7.08 7.57 16.32
C GLU A 6 -6.01 8.33 15.52
N TRP A 7 -6.37 8.78 14.33
CA TRP A 7 -5.50 9.56 13.48
C TRP A 7 -6.20 10.85 13.10
N LYS A 8 -5.47 11.94 13.17
CA LYS A 8 -6.01 13.23 12.71
C LYS A 8 -5.96 13.25 11.18
N THR A 9 -7.03 13.68 10.57
CA THR A 9 -7.13 13.74 9.11
C THR A 9 -5.96 14.52 8.50
N LYS A 10 -5.57 15.62 9.12
CA LYS A 10 -4.49 16.45 8.58
C LYS A 10 -3.13 15.73 8.57
N ASP A 11 -2.95 14.76 9.49
CA ASP A 11 -1.66 14.07 9.60
C ASP A 11 -1.47 13.03 8.50
N ILE A 12 -2.56 12.56 7.89
CA ILE A 12 -2.51 11.54 6.87
C ILE A 12 -3.04 12.02 5.52
N ALA A 13 -3.50 13.27 5.43
CA ALA A 13 -4.15 13.78 4.23
C ALA A 13 -3.27 13.69 2.99
N ASP A 14 -2.01 14.04 3.10
CA ASP A 14 -1.10 14.01 1.95
C ASP A 14 -0.88 12.57 1.47
N ALA A 15 -0.74 11.63 2.40
CA ALA A 15 -0.55 10.24 2.06
C ALA A 15 -1.80 9.66 1.39
N VAL A 16 -2.98 9.98 1.90
CA VAL A 16 -4.24 9.56 1.30
C VAL A 16 -4.39 10.13 -0.10
N GLU A 17 -4.10 11.42 -0.26
CA GLU A 17 -4.20 12.08 -1.55
C GLU A 17 -3.29 11.43 -2.58
N TRP A 18 -2.06 11.14 -2.20
CA TRP A 18 -1.12 10.44 -3.07
C TRP A 18 -1.65 9.04 -3.43
N CYS A 19 -2.16 8.31 -2.45
CA CYS A 19 -2.69 6.97 -2.68
C CYS A 19 -3.86 6.96 -3.66
N LEU A 20 -4.66 8.02 -3.67
CA LEU A 20 -5.78 8.12 -4.60
C LEU A 20 -5.33 8.28 -6.05
N THR A 21 -4.08 8.65 -6.29
CA THR A 21 -3.53 8.73 -7.64
C THR A 21 -2.99 7.40 -8.14
N GLN A 22 -2.95 6.37 -7.30
CA GLN A 22 -2.34 5.09 -7.62
C GLN A 22 -3.39 4.04 -7.94
N THR A 23 -2.97 2.99 -8.63
CA THR A 23 -3.81 1.81 -8.87
C THR A 23 -3.39 0.73 -7.89
N TRP A 24 -4.33 0.20 -7.14
CA TRP A 24 -4.06 -0.76 -6.07
C TRP A 24 -4.64 -2.13 -6.39
N HIS A 25 -3.87 -3.18 -6.09
CA HIS A 25 -4.30 -4.56 -6.26
C HIS A 25 -4.16 -5.30 -4.93
N ARG A 26 -5.21 -6.01 -4.56
CA ARG A 26 -5.18 -6.80 -3.33
C ARG A 26 -4.24 -7.97 -3.50
N GLU A 27 -3.31 -8.13 -2.57
CA GLU A 27 -2.34 -9.22 -2.61
C GLU A 27 -2.02 -9.72 -1.22
N THR A 28 -1.71 -11.02 -1.13
CA THR A 28 -1.13 -11.59 0.08
C THR A 28 0.35 -11.19 0.11
N TRP A 29 0.79 -10.62 1.22
CA TRP A 29 2.18 -10.21 1.36
C TRP A 29 3.07 -11.42 1.52
N LYS A 30 4.16 -11.48 0.77
CA LYS A 30 5.14 -12.56 0.88
C LYS A 30 6.55 -11.99 0.85
N PRO A 31 7.49 -12.63 1.57
CA PRO A 31 8.89 -12.18 1.54
C PRO A 31 9.43 -12.23 0.12
N THR A 32 10.26 -11.26 -0.21
CA THR A 32 10.93 -11.20 -1.50
C THR A 32 12.43 -11.07 -1.27
N ALA A 33 13.19 -11.11 -2.36
CA ALA A 33 14.64 -11.01 -2.25
C ALA A 33 15.06 -9.61 -1.79
N ALA A 34 16.11 -9.54 -1.02
CA ALA A 34 16.69 -8.29 -0.55
C ALA A 34 18.14 -8.21 -0.98
N LEU A 35 18.65 -7.00 -1.08
CA LEU A 35 20.06 -6.72 -1.30
C LEU A 35 20.64 -6.22 0.02
N VAL A 36 21.72 -6.87 0.48
CA VAL A 36 22.34 -6.53 1.74
C VAL A 36 23.77 -6.10 1.47
N HIS A 37 24.13 -4.91 1.90
CA HIS A 37 25.49 -4.43 1.77
C HIS A 37 26.41 -5.22 2.71
N LYS A 38 27.48 -5.76 2.17
CA LYS A 38 28.45 -6.55 2.96
C LYS A 38 29.09 -5.71 4.05
N LYS A 39 29.25 -4.43 3.79
CA LYS A 39 29.80 -3.51 4.77
C LYS A 39 28.67 -2.64 5.27
N GLY A 40 28.41 -2.68 6.55
CA GLY A 40 27.37 -1.87 7.17
C GLY A 40 25.99 -2.51 7.24
N GLY A 41 25.74 -3.56 6.44
CA GLY A 41 24.50 -4.33 6.53
C GLY A 41 23.23 -3.62 6.10
N THR A 42 23.33 -2.53 5.34
CA THR A 42 22.16 -1.82 4.83
C THR A 42 21.36 -2.75 3.92
N ILE A 43 20.05 -2.79 4.12
CA ILE A 43 19.15 -3.68 3.39
C ILE A 43 18.22 -2.89 2.50
N SER A 44 18.05 -3.33 1.25
CA SER A 44 17.05 -2.77 0.35
C SER A 44 16.34 -3.90 -0.39
N GLN A 45 15.14 -3.62 -0.88
CA GLN A 45 14.38 -4.62 -1.62
C GLN A 45 14.97 -4.81 -3.01
N TYR A 46 15.15 -6.08 -3.42
CA TYR A 46 15.60 -6.38 -4.76
C TYR A 46 14.43 -6.29 -5.74
N ARG A 47 14.57 -5.47 -6.77
CA ARG A 47 13.54 -5.26 -7.78
C ARG A 47 14.09 -5.49 -9.19
N GLY A 48 15.16 -6.26 -9.30
CA GLY A 48 15.82 -6.50 -10.58
C GLY A 48 16.88 -5.47 -10.93
N GLN A 49 17.20 -4.54 -10.02
CA GLN A 49 18.21 -3.54 -10.28
C GLN A 49 19.61 -4.18 -10.30
N LYS A 50 20.52 -3.56 -11.02
CA LYS A 50 21.90 -4.02 -11.07
C LYS A 50 22.60 -3.71 -9.76
N PHE A 51 23.47 -4.60 -9.33
CA PHE A 51 24.29 -4.40 -8.14
C PHE A 51 25.63 -5.08 -8.30
N ASP A 52 26.61 -4.67 -7.49
CA ASP A 52 27.95 -5.24 -7.51
C ASP A 52 28.02 -6.41 -6.52
N PRO A 53 28.12 -7.65 -7.00
CA PRO A 53 28.13 -8.82 -6.10
C PRO A 53 29.32 -8.87 -5.17
N ASP A 54 30.39 -8.10 -5.44
CA ASP A 54 31.52 -8.03 -4.52
C ASP A 54 31.19 -7.19 -3.29
N LYS A 55 30.20 -6.31 -3.37
CA LYS A 55 29.84 -5.40 -2.29
C LYS A 55 28.46 -5.67 -1.70
N ILE A 56 27.61 -6.38 -2.41
CA ILE A 56 26.21 -6.57 -2.05
C ILE A 56 25.84 -8.04 -2.24
N ASP A 57 25.16 -8.60 -1.25
CA ASP A 57 24.61 -9.95 -1.34
C ASP A 57 23.12 -9.88 -1.65
N GLN A 58 22.68 -10.77 -2.51
CA GLN A 58 21.25 -10.97 -2.73
C GLN A 58 20.79 -12.09 -1.80
N VAL A 59 19.81 -11.79 -0.95
CA VAL A 59 19.28 -12.74 0.04
C VAL A 59 17.85 -13.09 -0.33
N GLU A 60 17.60 -14.36 -0.62
CA GLU A 60 16.24 -14.84 -0.90
C GLU A 60 15.38 -14.64 0.33
N ALA A 61 14.17 -14.14 0.14
CA ALA A 61 13.24 -13.87 1.22
C ALA A 61 13.82 -12.95 2.31
N GLY A 62 14.84 -12.16 1.96
CA GLY A 62 15.46 -11.25 2.92
C GLY A 62 14.68 -9.97 3.17
N TRP A 63 13.75 -9.64 2.29
CA TRP A 63 12.83 -8.52 2.49
C TRP A 63 11.60 -9.04 3.22
N THR A 64 11.50 -8.75 4.50
CA THR A 64 10.58 -9.46 5.40
C THR A 64 9.28 -8.75 5.71
N HIS A 65 9.16 -7.48 5.35
CA HIS A 65 7.95 -6.73 5.62
C HIS A 65 7.93 -5.43 4.82
N ASP A 66 6.75 -4.85 4.71
CA ASP A 66 6.55 -3.49 4.21
C ASP A 66 5.65 -2.76 5.19
N HIS A 67 5.50 -1.46 5.04
CA HIS A 67 4.65 -0.65 5.89
C HIS A 67 3.58 0.04 5.05
N CYS A 68 2.41 0.19 5.64
CA CYS A 68 1.34 0.94 5.00
C CYS A 68 1.79 2.40 4.77
N GLU A 69 1.60 2.90 3.56
CA GLU A 69 1.98 4.27 3.21
C GLU A 69 1.16 5.33 3.96
N ILE A 70 0.04 4.96 4.52
CA ILE A 70 -0.84 5.90 5.23
C ILE A 70 -0.61 5.84 6.73
N CYS A 71 -0.77 4.66 7.34
CA CYS A 71 -0.75 4.53 8.79
C CYS A 71 0.49 3.83 9.33
N TRP A 72 1.39 3.42 8.46
CA TRP A 72 2.65 2.75 8.83
C TRP A 72 2.45 1.36 9.44
N TRP A 73 1.27 0.75 9.28
CA TRP A 73 1.03 -0.61 9.76
C TRP A 73 1.98 -1.59 9.07
N THR A 74 2.55 -2.51 9.82
CA THR A 74 3.49 -3.49 9.28
C THR A 74 2.73 -4.61 8.56
N LEU A 75 3.09 -4.84 7.29
CA LEU A 75 2.58 -5.94 6.49
C LEU A 75 3.71 -6.96 6.35
N HIS A 76 3.42 -8.21 6.69
CA HIS A 76 4.41 -9.29 6.65
C HIS A 76 3.70 -10.61 6.40
N GLU A 77 4.47 -11.67 6.20
CA GLU A 77 3.88 -12.99 6.00
C GLU A 77 3.19 -13.43 7.29
N SER A 78 1.89 -13.66 7.22
CA SER A 78 1.09 -13.96 8.40
C SER A 78 -0.20 -14.66 8.00
N ASP A 79 -0.72 -15.50 8.89
CA ASP A 79 -2.03 -16.09 8.71
C ASP A 79 -3.14 -15.11 9.09
N ASP A 80 -2.80 -14.04 9.79
CA ASP A 80 -3.74 -12.99 10.14
C ASP A 80 -3.88 -12.05 8.93
N ALA A 81 -5.10 -11.91 8.42
CA ALA A 81 -5.34 -11.09 7.24
C ALA A 81 -5.01 -9.60 7.44
N ASP A 82 -5.10 -9.09 8.66
CA ASP A 82 -4.74 -7.70 8.91
C ASP A 82 -3.26 -7.44 8.69
N ASP A 83 -2.43 -8.44 8.92
CA ASP A 83 -0.98 -8.33 8.76
C ASP A 83 -0.49 -8.88 7.43
N GLY A 84 -1.15 -9.90 6.92
CA GLY A 84 -0.66 -10.66 5.78
C GLY A 84 -1.28 -10.32 4.43
N VAL A 85 -2.29 -9.48 4.40
CA VAL A 85 -2.97 -9.10 3.16
C VAL A 85 -3.07 -7.59 3.10
N GLY A 86 -2.75 -7.04 1.96
CA GLY A 86 -2.85 -5.61 1.76
C GLY A 86 -3.09 -5.30 0.29
N TYR A 87 -2.82 -4.07 -0.09
CA TYR A 87 -2.95 -3.61 -1.46
C TYR A 87 -1.63 -3.05 -1.94
N ARG A 88 -1.19 -3.48 -3.09
CA ARG A 88 0.09 -3.10 -3.68
C ARG A 88 -0.14 -2.29 -4.94
N ASN A 89 0.65 -1.23 -5.13
CA ASN A 89 0.63 -0.47 -6.37
C ASN A 89 1.74 -0.97 -7.31
N GLU A 90 1.89 -0.33 -8.46
CA GLU A 90 2.83 -0.77 -9.48
C GLU A 90 4.29 -0.51 -9.13
N THR A 91 4.55 0.34 -8.16
CA THR A 91 5.92 0.65 -7.72
C THR A 91 6.27 -0.03 -6.40
N ASN A 92 5.53 -1.08 -6.04
CA ASN A 92 5.73 -1.84 -4.81
C ASN A 92 5.48 -1.06 -3.52
N GLY A 93 4.65 -0.02 -3.60
CA GLY A 93 4.11 0.60 -2.40
C GLY A 93 2.95 -0.22 -1.88
N TRP A 94 2.72 -0.21 -0.58
CA TRP A 94 1.67 -0.99 0.06
C TRP A 94 0.81 -0.12 0.95
N ILE A 95 -0.48 -0.46 1.02
CA ILE A 95 -1.36 0.06 2.06
C ILE A 95 -2.09 -1.11 2.70
N CYS A 96 -2.42 -0.98 3.97
CA CYS A 96 -3.15 -2.02 4.68
C CYS A 96 -4.61 -2.04 4.23
N SER A 97 -5.27 -3.18 4.49
CA SER A 97 -6.65 -3.35 4.07
C SER A 97 -7.58 -2.32 4.70
N GLU A 98 -7.32 -1.96 5.94
CA GLU A 98 -8.18 -0.98 6.63
C GLU A 98 -8.08 0.41 6.01
N CYS A 99 -6.86 0.86 5.68
CA CYS A 99 -6.69 2.15 5.01
C CYS A 99 -7.31 2.14 3.62
N PHE A 100 -7.17 1.02 2.90
CA PHE A 100 -7.80 0.92 1.59
C PHE A 100 -9.32 1.06 1.72
N GLN A 101 -9.92 0.34 2.66
CA GLN A 101 -11.37 0.39 2.84
C GLN A 101 -11.86 1.76 3.28
N GLN A 102 -11.14 2.40 4.18
CA GLN A 102 -11.58 3.70 4.72
C GLN A 102 -11.40 4.85 3.74
N PHE A 103 -10.30 4.86 2.99
CA PHE A 103 -9.92 6.05 2.23
C PHE A 103 -10.00 5.88 0.72
N ILE A 104 -9.72 4.68 0.21
CA ILE A 104 -9.62 4.47 -1.23
C ILE A 104 -10.90 3.86 -1.78
N GLU A 105 -11.37 2.79 -1.18
CA GLU A 105 -12.57 2.09 -1.64
C GLU A 105 -13.80 2.98 -1.55
N GLN A 106 -13.96 3.70 -0.47
CA GLN A 106 -15.08 4.62 -0.29
C GLN A 106 -15.08 5.70 -1.36
N ASP A 107 -13.92 6.23 -1.69
CA ASP A 107 -13.80 7.26 -2.70
C ASP A 107 -14.17 6.73 -4.08
N ILE A 108 -13.72 5.53 -4.42
CA ILE A 108 -14.06 4.89 -5.68
C ILE A 108 -15.57 4.67 -5.78
N LEU A 109 -16.20 4.20 -4.72
CA LEU A 109 -17.64 4.00 -4.70
C LEU A 109 -18.40 5.30 -4.88
N ASN A 110 -17.95 6.36 -4.26
CA ASN A 110 -18.58 7.67 -4.39
C ASN A 110 -18.48 8.19 -5.82
N ILE A 111 -17.36 8.02 -6.46
CA ILE A 111 -17.17 8.41 -7.85
C ILE A 111 -18.12 7.62 -8.75
N LYS A 112 -18.26 6.33 -8.53
CA LYS A 112 -19.18 5.50 -9.30
C LYS A 112 -20.62 5.93 -9.13
N GLN A 113 -21.04 6.24 -7.91
CA GLN A 113 -22.38 6.70 -7.65
C GLN A 113 -22.68 8.01 -8.37
N ASP A 114 -21.75 8.93 -8.33
CA ASP A 114 -21.90 10.20 -9.02
C ASP A 114 -22.03 10.01 -10.52
N SER A 115 -21.24 9.13 -11.09
CA SER A 115 -21.34 8.83 -12.52
C SER A 115 -22.68 8.21 -12.88
N GLU A 116 -23.17 7.33 -12.07
CA GLU A 116 -24.46 6.69 -12.30
C GLU A 116 -25.59 7.68 -12.21
N GLN A 117 -25.54 8.59 -11.27
CA GLN A 117 -26.55 9.62 -11.14
C GLN A 117 -26.59 10.52 -12.37
N VAL A 118 -25.45 10.91 -12.85
CA VAL A 118 -25.36 11.72 -14.06
C VAL A 118 -25.93 10.96 -15.25
N SER A 119 -25.57 9.68 -15.38
CA SER A 119 -26.08 8.89 -16.49
C SER A 119 -27.55 8.60 -16.34
N GLY A 120 -28.09 8.69 -15.16
CA GLY A 120 -29.51 8.51 -14.95
C GLY A 120 -30.37 9.57 -15.58
N GLY A 121 -29.79 10.57 -16.14
CA GLY A 121 -30.52 11.56 -16.88
C GLY A 121 -31.21 12.62 -16.09
N ASN A 122 -31.16 12.50 -14.82
CA ASN A 122 -31.75 13.48 -14.02
C ASN A 122 -30.81 14.48 -13.58
N GLY A 123 -29.88 14.77 -14.33
CA GLY A 123 -28.73 15.53 -14.00
C GLY A 123 -28.79 16.49 -12.86
N GLY A 124 -29.87 17.07 -12.66
CA GLY A 124 -29.96 18.01 -11.59
C GLY A 124 -30.23 17.43 -10.25
N GLU A 125 -30.47 16.16 -10.23
CA GLU A 125 -30.87 15.53 -9.04
C GLU A 125 -29.82 15.12 -8.13
N ARG A 126 -28.63 15.43 -8.35
CA ARG A 126 -27.57 15.06 -7.51
C ARG A 126 -27.82 15.49 -6.13
N LEU A 127 -27.54 14.68 -5.27
CA LEU A 127 -27.73 15.00 -3.88
C LEU A 127 -26.45 15.19 -3.13
#